data_f0233200d1c37993adffe30bfa81d9dd
#
_entry.id   f0233200d1c37993adffe30bfa81d9dd
#
_cell.length_a   1.000
_cell.length_b   1.000
_cell.length_c   1.000
_cell.angle_alpha   90.00
_cell.angle_beta   90.00
_cell.angle_gamma   90.00
#
_symmetry.space_group_name_H-M   'P 1'
#
loop_
_entity.id
_entity.type
_entity.pdbx_description
1 polymer ?
#
loop_
_entity_poly.entity_id
_entity_poly.type
_entity_poly.pdbx_seq_one_letter_code
_entity_poly.pdbx_strand_id
1 'polypeptide(L)'
;RMIDKYPVIALTGPRQSGKTTLLKAMFPDYRYVSLENPDTRSFAETDPRSFLQQSDHNVIFDEVQRVPHLFSYIQSVVDESKIMGQFIFSGSQNFHLMQNITQSLAGRVPIFRLFPFDIQELKKAGLLQEEYTFLLLKGFYPAIYDRNIPPVDFYSNYIETYIQRDVSELVAIQDMSLFRKFLALCATRAGQVLNMSSLAKECGI
;
A
#
# COMPACT_ATOMS: atom_id res chain seq x y z
N ARG A 1 -4.51 -22.11 3.32
CA ARG A 1 -4.23 -20.67 3.19
C ARG A 1 -3.76 -20.37 1.77
N MET A 2 -3.87 -19.10 1.31
CA MET A 2 -3.40 -18.73 -0.06
C MET A 2 -1.87 -18.79 -0.17
N ILE A 3 -1.16 -18.59 0.93
CA ILE A 3 0.31 -18.70 0.98
C ILE A 3 0.82 -20.11 0.61
N ASP A 4 0.01 -21.13 0.84
CA ASP A 4 0.36 -22.52 0.53
C ASP A 4 0.08 -22.88 -0.95
N LYS A 5 -0.49 -21.94 -1.72
CA LYS A 5 -0.94 -22.16 -3.09
C LYS A 5 -0.22 -21.32 -4.14
N TYR A 6 0.48 -20.28 -3.73
CA TYR A 6 1.19 -19.36 -4.61
C TYR A 6 2.60 -19.10 -4.10
N PRO A 7 3.59 -19.03 -4.99
CA PRO A 7 4.98 -18.80 -4.59
C PRO A 7 5.19 -17.38 -4.02
N VAL A 8 4.39 -16.42 -4.46
CA VAL A 8 4.44 -15.02 -4.01
C VAL A 8 3.05 -14.57 -3.61
N ILE A 9 2.95 -13.71 -2.61
CA ILE A 9 1.72 -13.00 -2.24
C ILE A 9 2.00 -11.49 -2.25
N ALA A 10 1.07 -10.69 -2.77
CA ALA A 10 1.14 -9.24 -2.68
C ALA A 10 0.06 -8.67 -1.77
N LEU A 11 0.46 -7.84 -0.79
CA LEU A 11 -0.42 -7.06 0.05
C LEU A 11 -0.28 -5.58 -0.30
N THR A 12 -1.32 -5.02 -0.89
CA THR A 12 -1.40 -3.61 -1.27
C THR A 12 -2.38 -2.86 -0.37
N GLY A 13 -2.38 -1.54 -0.46
CA GLY A 13 -3.34 -0.71 0.28
C GLY A 13 -2.78 0.68 0.55
N PRO A 14 -3.62 1.62 1.02
CA PRO A 14 -3.18 2.97 1.27
C PRO A 14 -2.06 3.02 2.32
N ARG A 15 -1.30 4.11 2.30
CA ARG A 15 -0.31 4.37 3.35
C ARG A 15 -0.98 4.36 4.72
N GLN A 16 -0.23 3.93 5.73
CA GLN A 16 -0.69 3.89 7.13
C GLN A 16 -1.93 3.00 7.40
N SER A 17 -2.31 2.12 6.46
CA SER A 17 -3.39 1.12 6.68
C SER A 17 -2.96 -0.06 7.57
N GLY A 18 -1.71 -0.14 8.00
CA GLY A 18 -1.22 -1.19 8.87
C GLY A 18 -0.59 -2.41 8.17
N LYS A 19 -0.29 -2.34 6.86
CA LYS A 19 0.27 -3.47 6.08
C LYS A 19 1.48 -4.12 6.75
N THR A 20 2.49 -3.34 7.07
CA THR A 20 3.73 -3.82 7.69
C THR A 20 3.49 -4.47 9.05
N THR A 21 2.63 -3.86 9.86
CA THR A 21 2.24 -4.38 11.18
C THR A 21 1.54 -5.73 11.04
N LEU A 22 0.58 -5.82 10.13
CA LEU A 22 -0.16 -7.06 9.84
C LEU A 22 0.77 -8.17 9.37
N LEU A 23 1.64 -7.88 8.41
CA LEU A 23 2.56 -8.89 7.85
C LEU A 23 3.53 -9.42 8.90
N LYS A 24 4.14 -8.55 9.70
CA LYS A 24 5.04 -8.96 10.79
C LYS A 24 4.32 -9.80 11.85
N ALA A 25 3.07 -9.49 12.15
CA ALA A 25 2.26 -10.26 13.10
C ALA A 25 1.82 -11.63 12.56
N MET A 26 1.47 -11.70 11.27
CA MET A 26 1.01 -12.93 10.63
C MET A 26 2.14 -13.89 10.25
N PHE A 27 3.33 -13.35 9.98
CA PHE A 27 4.49 -14.07 9.47
C PHE A 27 5.75 -13.73 10.29
N PRO A 28 5.79 -14.07 11.59
CA PRO A 28 6.90 -13.74 12.46
C PRO A 28 8.21 -14.41 12.05
N ASP A 29 8.15 -15.56 11.36
CA ASP A 29 9.30 -16.32 10.89
C ASP A 29 9.84 -15.82 9.54
N TYR A 30 9.18 -14.83 8.91
CA TYR A 30 9.63 -14.24 7.66
C TYR A 30 10.61 -13.11 7.92
N ARG A 31 11.73 -13.13 7.21
CA ARG A 31 12.67 -12.01 7.21
C ARG A 31 12.03 -10.79 6.57
N TYR A 32 11.97 -9.69 7.31
CA TYR A 32 11.46 -8.41 6.78
C TYR A 32 12.60 -7.59 6.19
N VAL A 33 12.44 -7.18 4.93
CA VAL A 33 13.41 -6.39 4.16
C VAL A 33 12.70 -5.18 3.56
N SER A 34 13.10 -3.97 3.99
CA SER A 34 12.54 -2.72 3.46
C SER A 34 13.40 -2.16 2.34
N LEU A 35 12.81 -2.02 1.17
CA LEU A 35 13.42 -1.35 0.02
C LEU A 35 13.23 0.19 0.06
N GLU A 36 12.64 0.72 1.12
CA GLU A 36 12.73 2.13 1.46
C GLU A 36 14.13 2.54 1.93
N ASN A 37 14.82 1.63 2.60
CA ASN A 37 16.20 1.85 3.05
C ASN A 37 17.13 1.99 1.84
N PRO A 38 17.89 3.10 1.73
CA PRO A 38 18.74 3.36 0.56
C PRO A 38 19.82 2.31 0.32
N ASP A 39 20.46 1.81 1.39
CA ASP A 39 21.55 0.83 1.28
C ASP A 39 21.02 -0.52 0.79
N THR A 40 19.90 -0.97 1.38
CA THR A 40 19.22 -2.20 0.97
C THR A 40 18.74 -2.11 -0.48
N ARG A 41 18.19 -0.98 -0.87
CA ARG A 41 17.74 -0.72 -2.23
C ARG A 41 18.91 -0.70 -3.22
N SER A 42 19.97 0.02 -2.90
CA SER A 42 21.17 0.07 -3.75
C SER A 42 21.78 -1.31 -3.98
N PHE A 43 21.82 -2.16 -2.95
CA PHE A 43 22.27 -3.53 -3.11
C PHE A 43 21.35 -4.36 -4.02
N ALA A 44 20.03 -4.27 -3.81
CA ALA A 44 19.05 -4.95 -4.66
C ALA A 44 19.07 -4.48 -6.12
N GLU A 45 19.44 -3.22 -6.37
CA GLU A 45 19.60 -2.63 -7.71
C GLU A 45 20.91 -3.06 -8.37
N THR A 46 22.01 -3.09 -7.62
CA THR A 46 23.35 -3.34 -8.17
C THR A 46 23.61 -4.83 -8.41
N ASP A 47 23.19 -5.69 -7.47
CA ASP A 47 23.37 -7.14 -7.58
C ASP A 47 22.12 -7.89 -7.09
N PRO A 48 21.06 -7.92 -7.91
CA PRO A 48 19.80 -8.59 -7.57
C PRO A 48 19.96 -10.09 -7.26
N ARG A 49 20.92 -10.76 -7.89
CA ARG A 49 21.15 -12.20 -7.68
C ARG A 49 21.69 -12.48 -6.31
N SER A 50 22.77 -11.84 -5.92
CA SER A 50 23.34 -11.99 -4.59
C SER A 50 22.39 -11.50 -3.49
N PHE A 51 21.61 -10.44 -3.77
CA PHE A 51 20.56 -9.96 -2.88
C PHE A 51 19.49 -11.04 -2.61
N LEU A 52 18.97 -11.69 -3.65
CA LEU A 52 17.98 -12.76 -3.50
C LEU A 52 18.57 -14.04 -2.90
N GLN A 53 19.82 -14.37 -3.16
CA GLN A 53 20.49 -15.51 -2.52
C GLN A 53 20.62 -15.37 -1.00
N GLN A 54 20.77 -14.14 -0.48
CA GLN A 54 20.74 -13.88 0.96
C GLN A 54 19.33 -13.99 1.56
N SER A 55 18.31 -14.13 0.71
CA SER A 55 16.91 -14.08 1.08
C SER A 55 16.11 -15.06 0.22
N ASP A 56 16.55 -16.31 0.19
CA ASP A 56 16.09 -17.32 -0.74
C ASP A 56 14.66 -17.83 -0.47
N HIS A 57 14.17 -17.70 0.77
CA HIS A 57 12.79 -18.06 1.14
C HIS A 57 12.33 -17.34 2.42
N ASN A 58 11.02 -17.31 2.62
CA ASN A 58 10.38 -16.69 3.79
C ASN A 58 10.75 -15.21 3.97
N VAL A 59 10.57 -14.41 2.92
CA VAL A 59 10.94 -12.99 2.94
C VAL A 59 9.73 -12.11 2.64
N ILE A 60 9.60 -11.04 3.42
CA ILE A 60 8.70 -9.92 3.16
C ILE A 60 9.52 -8.78 2.56
N PHE A 61 9.30 -8.47 1.29
CA PHE A 61 9.84 -7.27 0.64
C PHE A 61 8.84 -6.12 0.74
N ASP A 62 9.19 -5.11 1.53
CA ASP A 62 8.36 -3.91 1.69
C ASP A 62 8.79 -2.82 0.70
N GLU A 63 7.79 -2.13 0.12
CA GLU A 63 7.95 -1.12 -0.94
C GLU A 63 8.71 -1.66 -2.17
N VAL A 64 8.40 -2.92 -2.56
CA VAL A 64 9.11 -3.66 -3.63
C VAL A 64 9.10 -2.95 -4.99
N GLN A 65 8.11 -2.09 -5.26
CA GLN A 65 8.02 -1.31 -6.49
C GLN A 65 9.18 -0.31 -6.69
N ARG A 66 9.96 -0.05 -5.63
CA ARG A 66 11.16 0.80 -5.71
C ARG A 66 12.31 0.17 -6.48
N VAL A 67 12.26 -1.16 -6.68
CA VAL A 67 13.26 -1.92 -7.45
C VAL A 67 12.55 -2.73 -8.55
N PRO A 68 12.08 -2.09 -9.63
CA PRO A 68 11.22 -2.74 -10.63
C PRO A 68 11.85 -3.95 -11.31
N HIS A 69 13.14 -3.92 -11.62
CA HIS A 69 13.81 -5.05 -12.26
C HIS A 69 13.94 -6.30 -11.37
N LEU A 70 13.80 -6.16 -10.06
CA LEU A 70 13.83 -7.29 -9.12
C LEU A 70 12.71 -8.29 -9.41
N PHE A 71 11.57 -7.85 -9.93
CA PHE A 71 10.45 -8.72 -10.27
C PHE A 71 10.81 -9.80 -11.28
N SER A 72 11.64 -9.48 -12.28
CA SER A 72 12.11 -10.47 -13.27
C SER A 72 13.04 -11.51 -12.66
N TYR A 73 13.89 -11.12 -11.72
CA TYR A 73 14.76 -12.05 -11.00
C TYR A 73 13.93 -12.95 -10.06
N ILE A 74 12.96 -12.39 -9.34
CA ILE A 74 12.06 -13.15 -8.49
C ILE A 74 11.25 -14.16 -9.33
N GLN A 75 10.79 -13.77 -10.53
CA GLN A 75 10.14 -14.69 -11.45
C GLN A 75 11.01 -15.93 -11.73
N SER A 76 12.29 -15.72 -12.08
CA SER A 76 13.21 -16.84 -12.35
C SER A 76 13.37 -17.72 -11.11
N VAL A 77 13.56 -17.12 -9.95
CA VAL A 77 13.72 -17.85 -8.68
C VAL A 77 12.50 -18.71 -8.36
N VAL A 78 11.28 -18.19 -8.47
CA VAL A 78 10.06 -18.94 -8.13
C VAL A 78 9.72 -20.01 -9.17
N ASP A 79 10.08 -19.79 -10.43
CA ASP A 79 9.90 -20.79 -11.49
C ASP A 79 10.85 -21.99 -11.32
N GLU A 80 12.04 -21.77 -10.79
CA GLU A 80 13.04 -22.80 -10.50
C GLU A 80 12.75 -23.54 -9.20
N SER A 81 12.51 -22.81 -8.10
CA SER A 81 12.34 -23.37 -6.76
C SER A 81 11.02 -24.10 -6.57
N LYS A 82 9.94 -23.62 -7.19
CA LYS A 82 8.55 -24.08 -7.00
C LYS A 82 8.09 -24.11 -5.54
N ILE A 83 8.72 -23.32 -4.67
CA ILE A 83 8.37 -23.20 -3.25
C ILE A 83 7.18 -22.24 -3.12
N MET A 84 6.11 -22.70 -2.45
CA MET A 84 4.94 -21.86 -2.17
C MET A 84 5.21 -20.97 -0.95
N GLY A 85 4.68 -19.74 -0.99
CA GLY A 85 4.88 -18.76 0.09
C GLY A 85 6.29 -18.24 0.20
N GLN A 86 7.12 -18.39 -0.82
CA GLN A 86 8.53 -17.99 -0.77
C GLN A 86 8.72 -16.50 -0.48
N PHE A 87 7.89 -15.66 -1.11
CA PHE A 87 7.97 -14.21 -0.96
C PHE A 87 6.62 -13.58 -0.64
N ILE A 88 6.66 -12.52 0.14
CA ILE A 88 5.52 -11.63 0.38
C ILE A 88 5.91 -10.23 -0.02
N PHE A 89 5.14 -9.63 -0.90
CA PHE A 89 5.32 -8.24 -1.32
C PHE A 89 4.40 -7.33 -0.52
N SER A 90 4.92 -6.21 -0.07
CA SER A 90 4.16 -5.13 0.51
C SER A 90 4.47 -3.83 -0.24
N GLY A 91 3.44 -3.02 -0.43
CA GLY A 91 3.62 -1.71 -1.03
C GLY A 91 2.36 -0.87 -0.97
N SER A 92 2.51 0.44 -1.11
CA SER A 92 1.38 1.32 -1.36
C SER A 92 0.71 0.90 -2.67
N GLN A 93 -0.61 1.07 -2.77
CA GLN A 93 -1.37 0.77 -3.98
C GLN A 93 -0.96 1.75 -5.08
N ASN A 94 0.12 1.40 -5.77
CA ASN A 94 0.78 2.21 -6.76
C ASN A 94 0.62 1.50 -8.12
N PHE A 95 0.36 2.25 -9.17
CA PHE A 95 0.23 1.76 -10.54
C PHE A 95 1.48 0.95 -10.97
N HIS A 96 2.67 1.39 -10.58
CA HIS A 96 3.94 0.71 -10.90
C HIS A 96 4.05 -0.69 -10.27
N LEU A 97 3.59 -0.87 -9.02
CA LEU A 97 3.57 -2.20 -8.40
C LEU A 97 2.69 -3.16 -9.20
N MET A 98 1.47 -2.71 -9.54
CA MET A 98 0.52 -3.52 -10.30
C MET A 98 1.03 -3.85 -11.71
N GLN A 99 1.65 -2.89 -12.37
CA GLN A 99 2.25 -3.08 -13.70
C GLN A 99 3.36 -4.12 -13.66
N ASN A 100 4.29 -4.01 -12.72
CA ASN A 100 5.41 -4.95 -12.58
C ASN A 100 4.95 -6.38 -12.26
N ILE A 101 3.97 -6.53 -11.35
CA ILE A 101 3.36 -7.83 -11.05
C ILE A 101 2.71 -8.42 -12.30
N THR A 102 1.94 -7.64 -13.04
CA THR A 102 1.23 -8.11 -14.23
C THR A 102 2.20 -8.52 -15.34
N GLN A 103 3.29 -7.80 -15.50
CA GLN A 103 4.29 -8.09 -16.55
C GLN A 103 5.14 -9.32 -16.23
N SER A 104 5.63 -9.45 -15.00
CA SER A 104 6.62 -10.47 -14.66
C SER A 104 6.04 -11.67 -13.89
N LEU A 105 5.00 -11.48 -13.09
CA LEU A 105 4.51 -12.50 -12.15
C LEU A 105 3.04 -12.87 -12.37
N ALA A 106 2.50 -12.67 -13.58
CA ALA A 106 1.13 -13.04 -13.90
C ALA A 106 0.86 -14.53 -13.58
N GLY A 107 -0.25 -14.78 -12.86
CA GLY A 107 -0.65 -16.12 -12.42
C GLY A 107 0.13 -16.69 -11.22
N ARG A 108 1.20 -16.03 -10.76
CA ARG A 108 2.04 -16.45 -9.64
C ARG A 108 1.78 -15.68 -8.34
N VAL A 109 1.05 -14.56 -8.42
CA VAL A 109 0.86 -13.62 -7.31
C VAL A 109 -0.63 -13.27 -7.15
N PRO A 110 -1.32 -13.78 -6.15
CA PRO A 110 -2.59 -13.22 -5.70
C PRO A 110 -2.35 -11.86 -5.02
N ILE A 111 -3.22 -10.90 -5.30
CA ILE A 111 -3.12 -9.56 -4.78
C ILE A 111 -4.23 -9.34 -3.75
N PHE A 112 -3.84 -9.03 -2.53
CA PHE A 112 -4.74 -8.65 -1.45
C PHE A 112 -4.66 -7.14 -1.23
N ARG A 113 -5.78 -6.57 -0.78
CA ARG A 113 -5.86 -5.15 -0.43
C ARG A 113 -6.21 -5.01 1.03
N LEU A 114 -5.38 -4.30 1.77
CA LEU A 114 -5.64 -3.92 3.14
C LEU A 114 -6.11 -2.45 3.15
N PHE A 115 -7.36 -2.27 3.52
CA PHE A 115 -7.91 -0.95 3.82
C PHE A 115 -7.67 -0.59 5.30
N PRO A 116 -7.87 0.67 5.71
CA PRO A 116 -8.03 1.00 7.12
C PRO A 116 -9.11 0.14 7.78
N PHE A 117 -9.24 0.19 9.10
CA PHE A 117 -10.19 -0.63 9.85
C PHE A 117 -11.61 -0.56 9.27
N ASP A 118 -12.36 -1.64 9.43
CA ASP A 118 -13.79 -1.64 9.23
C ASP A 118 -14.55 -1.52 10.57
N ILE A 119 -15.85 -1.34 10.48
CA ILE A 119 -16.72 -1.22 11.68
C ILE A 119 -16.68 -2.51 12.53
N GLN A 120 -16.58 -3.67 11.89
CA GLN A 120 -16.56 -4.94 12.62
C GLN A 120 -15.24 -5.16 13.36
N GLU A 121 -14.12 -4.74 12.75
CA GLU A 121 -12.82 -4.77 13.41
C GLU A 121 -12.79 -3.86 14.63
N LEU A 122 -13.28 -2.62 14.51
CA LEU A 122 -13.40 -1.70 15.64
C LEU A 122 -14.32 -2.24 16.74
N LYS A 123 -15.44 -2.85 16.36
CA LYS A 123 -16.36 -3.47 17.32
C LYS A 123 -15.70 -4.63 18.09
N LYS A 124 -15.01 -5.52 17.37
CA LYS A 124 -14.29 -6.65 17.99
C LYS A 124 -13.16 -6.19 18.93
N ALA A 125 -12.51 -5.08 18.60
CA ALA A 125 -11.47 -4.48 19.42
C ALA A 125 -12.00 -3.64 20.60
N GLY A 126 -13.32 -3.46 20.74
CA GLY A 126 -13.91 -2.59 21.75
C GLY A 126 -13.63 -1.09 21.54
N LEU A 127 -13.26 -0.72 20.31
CA LEU A 127 -12.89 0.66 19.92
C LEU A 127 -14.01 1.40 19.20
N LEU A 128 -15.13 0.70 18.91
CA LEU A 128 -16.27 1.31 18.25
C LEU A 128 -16.99 2.26 19.20
N GLN A 129 -17.14 3.51 18.79
CA GLN A 129 -18.00 4.47 19.45
C GLN A 129 -19.39 4.43 18.82
N GLU A 130 -20.43 4.51 19.66
CA GLU A 130 -21.82 4.35 19.19
C GLU A 130 -22.32 5.54 18.38
N GLU A 131 -21.72 6.72 18.55
CA GLU A 131 -22.14 7.92 17.85
C GLU A 131 -21.61 7.95 16.41
N TYR A 132 -22.51 7.88 15.44
CA TYR A 132 -22.19 7.85 14.01
C TYR A 132 -21.41 9.08 13.52
N THR A 133 -21.78 10.27 13.99
CA THR A 133 -21.12 11.53 13.62
C THR A 133 -19.64 11.54 14.02
N PHE A 134 -19.34 10.93 15.16
CA PHE A 134 -17.98 10.79 15.65
C PHE A 134 -17.15 9.83 14.78
N LEU A 135 -17.77 8.74 14.32
CA LEU A 135 -17.09 7.81 13.40
C LEU A 135 -16.76 8.44 12.05
N LEU A 136 -17.67 9.28 11.54
CA LEU A 136 -17.42 10.04 10.29
C LEU A 136 -16.23 11.00 10.43
N LEU A 137 -16.14 11.69 11.57
CA LEU A 137 -15.02 12.60 11.85
C LEU A 137 -13.71 11.85 12.09
N LYS A 138 -13.74 10.79 12.90
CA LYS A 138 -12.57 10.03 13.29
C LYS A 138 -12.01 9.18 12.14
N GLY A 139 -12.92 8.63 11.30
CA GLY A 139 -12.52 7.70 10.25
C GLY A 139 -11.94 6.40 10.80
N PHE A 140 -11.17 5.69 9.99
CA PHE A 140 -10.79 4.30 10.27
C PHE A 140 -9.28 4.02 10.21
N TYR A 141 -8.44 5.03 10.12
CA TYR A 141 -6.99 4.82 10.08
C TYR A 141 -6.43 4.34 11.43
N PRO A 142 -5.64 3.24 11.46
CA PRO A 142 -5.13 2.65 12.70
C PRO A 142 -4.42 3.63 13.63
N ALA A 143 -3.61 4.55 13.08
CA ALA A 143 -2.82 5.49 13.88
C ALA A 143 -3.68 6.43 14.75
N ILE A 144 -4.91 6.73 14.34
CA ILE A 144 -5.84 7.56 15.11
C ILE A 144 -6.28 6.82 16.38
N TYR A 145 -6.44 5.50 16.30
CA TYR A 145 -6.86 4.66 17.42
C TYR A 145 -5.68 4.25 18.30
N ASP A 146 -4.57 3.86 17.69
CA ASP A 146 -3.38 3.37 18.38
C ASP A 146 -2.64 4.48 19.16
N ARG A 147 -2.51 5.66 18.54
CA ARG A 147 -1.75 6.79 19.09
C ARG A 147 -2.62 7.89 19.66
N ASN A 148 -3.93 7.75 19.61
CA ASN A 148 -4.91 8.76 20.04
C ASN A 148 -4.65 10.15 19.41
N ILE A 149 -4.30 10.17 18.12
CA ILE A 149 -4.04 11.40 17.37
C ILE A 149 -5.38 12.09 17.08
N PRO A 150 -5.51 13.41 17.27
CA PRO A 150 -6.70 14.14 16.86
C PRO A 150 -6.95 13.95 15.34
N PRO A 151 -8.18 13.59 14.92
CA PRO A 151 -8.45 13.31 13.51
C PRO A 151 -8.10 14.45 12.56
N VAL A 152 -8.35 15.68 12.97
CA VAL A 152 -8.04 16.88 12.17
C VAL A 152 -6.54 16.99 11.89
N ASP A 153 -5.70 16.76 12.91
CA ASP A 153 -4.25 16.82 12.77
C ASP A 153 -3.73 15.66 11.91
N PHE A 154 -4.29 14.46 12.14
CA PHE A 154 -3.93 13.28 11.35
C PHE A 154 -4.22 13.49 9.86
N TYR A 155 -5.46 13.88 9.51
CA TYR A 155 -5.84 14.01 8.10
C TYR A 155 -5.17 15.19 7.41
N SER A 156 -4.94 16.31 8.10
CA SER A 156 -4.19 17.44 7.56
C SER A 156 -2.77 17.02 7.17
N ASN A 157 -2.07 16.34 8.07
CA ASN A 157 -0.72 15.82 7.82
C ASN A 157 -0.71 14.71 6.75
N TYR A 158 -1.71 13.83 6.76
CA TYR A 158 -1.83 12.75 5.78
C TYR A 158 -2.01 13.32 4.36
N ILE A 159 -2.92 14.28 4.17
CA ILE A 159 -3.15 14.92 2.88
C ILE A 159 -1.87 15.61 2.40
N GLU A 160 -1.19 16.36 3.27
CA GLU A 160 0.04 17.05 2.92
C GLU A 160 1.13 16.09 2.45
N THR A 161 1.42 15.05 3.24
CA THR A 161 2.47 14.09 2.94
C THR A 161 2.12 13.15 1.78
N TYR A 162 0.84 12.76 1.64
CA TYR A 162 0.34 11.94 0.54
C TYR A 162 0.41 12.70 -0.80
N ILE A 163 -0.06 13.94 -0.82
CA ILE A 163 -0.04 14.77 -2.03
C ILE A 163 1.40 15.00 -2.49
N GLN A 164 2.30 15.37 -1.58
CA GLN A 164 3.68 15.67 -1.95
C GLN A 164 4.44 14.45 -2.47
N ARG A 165 4.16 13.26 -1.98
CA ARG A 165 4.95 12.07 -2.32
C ARG A 165 4.33 11.18 -3.39
N ASP A 166 3.08 10.79 -3.21
CA ASP A 166 2.49 9.73 -4.02
C ASP A 166 1.78 10.28 -5.27
N VAL A 167 1.19 11.46 -5.15
CA VAL A 167 0.46 12.07 -6.25
C VAL A 167 1.41 12.73 -7.25
N SER A 168 2.47 13.37 -6.78
CA SER A 168 3.49 13.96 -7.65
C SER A 168 4.27 12.89 -8.46
N GLU A 169 4.37 11.65 -7.94
CA GLU A 169 5.00 10.54 -8.67
C GLU A 169 4.08 9.93 -9.75
N LEU A 170 2.75 9.94 -9.54
CA LEU A 170 1.80 9.25 -10.42
C LEU A 170 1.38 10.06 -11.65
N VAL A 171 1.28 11.35 -11.50
CA VAL A 171 0.87 12.26 -12.57
C VAL A 171 1.77 13.48 -12.48
N ALA A 172 2.19 14.02 -13.63
CA ALA A 172 2.83 15.33 -13.68
C ALA A 172 1.82 16.42 -13.28
N ILE A 173 1.39 16.41 -12.00
CA ILE A 173 0.51 17.43 -11.45
C ILE A 173 1.32 18.70 -11.31
N GLN A 174 1.12 19.60 -12.25
CA GLN A 174 1.80 20.88 -12.28
C GLN A 174 1.24 21.85 -11.22
N ASP A 175 -0.02 21.69 -10.84
CA ASP A 175 -0.72 22.55 -9.87
C ASP A 175 -1.27 21.76 -8.69
N MET A 176 -0.56 21.81 -7.58
CA MET A 176 -0.95 21.15 -6.32
C MET A 176 -2.17 21.82 -5.67
N SER A 177 -2.41 23.10 -5.92
CA SER A 177 -3.59 23.79 -5.38
C SER A 177 -4.86 23.32 -6.05
N LEU A 178 -4.79 23.09 -7.35
CA LEU A 178 -5.88 22.51 -8.14
C LEU A 178 -6.22 21.09 -7.70
N PHE A 179 -5.20 20.30 -7.40
CA PHE A 179 -5.40 18.94 -6.88
C PHE A 179 -6.07 18.94 -5.49
N ARG A 180 -5.67 19.85 -4.59
CA ARG A 180 -6.34 20.01 -3.28
C ARG A 180 -7.81 20.42 -3.44
N LYS A 181 -8.09 21.33 -4.37
CA LYS A 181 -9.47 21.72 -4.71
C LYS A 181 -10.27 20.51 -5.22
N PHE A 182 -9.68 19.71 -6.11
CA PHE A 182 -10.29 18.47 -6.59
C PHE A 182 -10.62 17.50 -5.46
N LEU A 183 -9.70 17.27 -4.51
CA LEU A 183 -9.96 16.42 -3.34
C LEU A 183 -11.12 16.95 -2.47
N ALA A 184 -11.16 18.25 -2.23
CA ALA A 184 -12.26 18.88 -1.49
C ALA A 184 -13.61 18.69 -2.19
N LEU A 185 -13.66 18.87 -3.51
CA LEU A 185 -14.85 18.63 -4.31
C LEU A 185 -15.27 17.14 -4.30
N CYS A 186 -14.34 16.22 -4.34
CA CYS A 186 -14.63 14.78 -4.18
C CYS A 186 -15.25 14.47 -2.82
N ALA A 187 -14.72 15.06 -1.75
CA ALA A 187 -15.23 14.87 -0.40
C ALA A 187 -16.68 15.37 -0.24
N THR A 188 -17.02 16.50 -0.83
CA THR A 188 -18.41 17.03 -0.79
C THR A 188 -19.41 16.18 -1.58
N ARG A 189 -18.93 15.28 -2.43
CA ARG A 189 -19.75 14.39 -3.28
C ARG A 189 -19.74 12.93 -2.84
N ALA A 190 -19.22 12.65 -1.66
CA ALA A 190 -19.23 11.30 -1.11
C ALA A 190 -20.69 10.80 -1.02
N GLY A 191 -20.96 9.58 -1.56
CA GLY A 191 -22.29 8.99 -1.61
C GLY A 191 -23.20 9.50 -2.73
N GLN A 192 -22.70 10.36 -3.62
CA GLN A 192 -23.45 10.87 -4.80
C GLN A 192 -22.98 10.19 -6.09
N VAL A 193 -23.79 10.32 -7.14
CA VAL A 193 -23.41 9.85 -8.47
C VAL A 193 -22.25 10.67 -9.01
N LEU A 194 -21.17 9.99 -9.37
CA LEU A 194 -19.98 10.65 -9.91
C LEU A 194 -20.24 11.23 -11.30
N ASN A 195 -20.07 12.56 -11.45
CA ASN A 195 -20.11 13.26 -12.73
C ASN A 195 -18.75 13.92 -13.00
N MET A 196 -17.95 13.27 -13.85
CA MET A 196 -16.59 13.71 -14.18
C MET A 196 -16.57 15.08 -14.85
N SER A 197 -17.51 15.37 -15.76
CA SER A 197 -17.57 16.67 -16.46
C SER A 197 -17.93 17.81 -15.51
N SER A 198 -18.81 17.58 -14.54
CA SER A 198 -19.13 18.58 -13.51
C SER A 198 -17.91 18.85 -12.61
N LEU A 199 -17.18 17.79 -12.19
CA LEU A 199 -15.96 17.94 -11.41
C LEU A 199 -14.89 18.74 -12.16
N ALA A 200 -14.63 18.40 -13.42
CA ALA A 200 -13.65 19.11 -14.26
C ALA A 200 -13.99 20.60 -14.36
N LYS A 201 -15.24 20.93 -14.70
CA LYS A 201 -15.71 22.32 -14.80
C LYS A 201 -15.51 23.10 -13.49
N GLU A 202 -15.83 22.50 -12.34
CA GLU A 202 -15.66 23.15 -11.04
C GLU A 202 -14.18 23.24 -10.61
N CYS A 203 -13.34 22.32 -11.06
CA CYS A 203 -11.90 22.45 -10.93
C CYS A 203 -11.33 23.57 -11.79
N GLY A 204 -11.98 23.92 -12.88
CA GLY A 204 -11.48 24.90 -13.86
C GLY A 204 -10.67 24.26 -14.98
N ILE A 205 -10.97 23.01 -15.31
CA ILE A 205 -10.32 22.22 -16.36
C ILE A 205 -11.34 21.94 -17.47
#